data_e7cc4535a5739cb3e7a32ab34a819911
#
_entry.id   e7cc4535a5739cb3e7a32ab34a819911
#
_cell.length_a   1.000
_cell.length_b   1.000
_cell.length_c   1.000
_cell.angle_alpha   90.00
_cell.angle_beta   90.00
_cell.angle_gamma   90.00
#
_symmetry.space_group_name_H-M   'P 1'
#
loop_
_entity.id
_entity.type
_entity.pdbx_description
1 polymer ?
#
loop_
_entity_poly.entity_id
_entity_poly.type
_entity_poly.pdbx_seq_one_letter_code
_entity_poly.pdbx_strand_id
1 'polypeptide(L)'
;MTLWSGRFDTEPDPAAFDFGVSFGFDRALFEDDVTGSLAWAEALGACGVLAKEDAAAIRKGLESILEDGRRDPAFITGADEDIHSFVERKLIERVGDAGRRLHTGRSRNEQVSLDLRLYLRRRIPLLQQALAQLITAFADQAEAAADALMPSYTHLRRAQPVLVAHFFLAHASALRRDFEKLEAARVETDALPLGSGAIAGTGYPIDTALLARRLGFSRVVRNSIDASSDRDFVASFLFGVSMAMVHLSRIAEDFIIFTGEEYGFFELADASATGSSMMPQKKNPDPLELVRGKSGRAIGRLTGWLATMKALPSGYNKDLQEDKEAVFDAERTLASSLTAAHAVVSRLTLRATNAADAASGLLLATDVADYLTIRGMPFRRAHEIVGAMVRRLIAEGRDFSTLTLKEWKEASDFFGDDAPQAATALESVYAKRTPQSTNPDAVHASLRECRDWLDSLNPKSQIPNRKSQ
;
A
#
# COMPACT_ATOMS: atom_id res chain seq x y z
N MET A 1 -22.51 15.90 32.30
CA MET A 1 -22.86 14.58 32.88
C MET A 1 -22.42 13.54 31.86
N THR A 2 -21.57 12.63 32.28
CA THR A 2 -21.17 11.47 31.45
C THR A 2 -22.34 10.51 31.28
N LEU A 3 -22.50 9.87 30.14
CA LEU A 3 -23.60 8.96 29.80
C LEU A 3 -23.69 7.73 30.74
N TRP A 4 -22.62 7.45 31.52
CA TRP A 4 -22.48 6.29 32.40
C TRP A 4 -22.45 6.63 33.91
N SER A 5 -22.86 7.85 34.30
CA SER A 5 -22.74 8.37 35.68
C SER A 5 -23.72 7.80 36.72
N GLY A 6 -24.68 6.95 36.31
CA GLY A 6 -25.78 6.50 37.21
C GLY A 6 -25.39 5.69 38.44
N ARG A 7 -24.16 5.18 38.56
CA ARG A 7 -23.63 4.43 39.71
C ARG A 7 -22.76 5.29 40.64
N PHE A 8 -22.21 6.38 40.12
CA PHE A 8 -21.18 7.14 40.82
C PHE A 8 -21.77 8.37 41.51
N ASP A 9 -21.36 8.59 42.74
CA ASP A 9 -21.79 9.72 43.57
C ASP A 9 -20.93 10.97 43.34
N THR A 10 -19.83 10.87 42.63
CA THR A 10 -18.89 11.96 42.34
C THR A 10 -18.60 12.08 40.84
N GLU A 11 -18.33 13.30 40.39
CA GLU A 11 -17.83 13.52 39.03
C GLU A 11 -16.42 12.88 38.86
N PRO A 12 -16.08 12.41 37.64
CA PRO A 12 -14.75 11.89 37.35
C PRO A 12 -13.65 12.90 37.65
N ASP A 13 -12.49 12.43 38.09
CA ASP A 13 -11.30 13.26 38.14
C ASP A 13 -10.98 13.79 36.73
N PRO A 14 -10.81 15.11 36.55
CA PRO A 14 -10.60 15.69 35.21
C PRO A 14 -9.40 15.10 34.46
N ALA A 15 -8.28 14.86 35.15
CA ALA A 15 -7.08 14.33 34.52
C ALA A 15 -7.27 12.86 34.09
N ALA A 16 -7.99 12.05 34.89
CA ALA A 16 -8.32 10.69 34.55
C ALA A 16 -9.33 10.62 33.37
N PHE A 17 -10.27 11.55 33.31
CA PHE A 17 -11.22 11.65 32.21
C PHE A 17 -10.51 12.07 30.93
N ASP A 18 -9.73 13.14 30.96
CA ASP A 18 -8.98 13.67 29.80
C ASP A 18 -8.01 12.64 29.22
N PHE A 19 -7.41 11.80 30.08
CA PHE A 19 -6.55 10.70 29.63
C PHE A 19 -7.30 9.65 28.81
N GLY A 20 -8.60 9.47 29.06
CA GLY A 20 -9.46 8.52 28.33
C GLY A 20 -10.14 9.09 27.08
N VAL A 21 -10.08 10.42 26.87
CA VAL A 21 -10.78 11.09 25.74
C VAL A 21 -10.13 10.70 24.41
N SER A 22 -10.96 10.28 23.45
CA SER A 22 -10.54 9.92 22.09
C SER A 22 -11.10 10.82 20.99
N PHE A 23 -12.02 11.74 21.32
CA PHE A 23 -12.70 12.58 20.34
C PHE A 23 -11.76 13.32 19.38
N GLY A 24 -10.57 13.72 19.84
CA GLY A 24 -9.59 14.42 19.05
C GLY A 24 -9.16 13.68 17.77
N PHE A 25 -9.11 12.35 17.82
CA PHE A 25 -8.70 11.51 16.69
C PHE A 25 -9.85 10.66 16.13
N ASP A 26 -10.79 10.16 16.96
CA ASP A 26 -11.84 9.25 16.50
C ASP A 26 -12.98 9.96 15.76
N ARG A 27 -13.02 11.29 15.75
CA ARG A 27 -13.91 12.06 14.86
C ARG A 27 -13.74 11.70 13.38
N ALA A 28 -12.66 11.04 13.01
CA ALA A 28 -12.47 10.47 11.67
C ALA A 28 -13.48 9.36 11.34
N LEU A 29 -14.12 8.76 12.37
CA LEU A 29 -15.15 7.73 12.26
C LEU A 29 -16.58 8.30 12.18
N PHE A 30 -16.75 9.62 12.13
CA PHE A 30 -18.06 10.27 12.18
C PHE A 30 -19.07 9.68 11.20
N GLU A 31 -18.73 9.53 9.94
CA GLU A 31 -19.63 8.95 8.93
C GLU A 31 -19.93 7.48 9.21
N ASP A 32 -18.95 6.76 9.71
CA ASP A 32 -19.04 5.32 9.99
C ASP A 32 -19.96 5.09 11.19
N ASP A 33 -19.82 5.88 12.26
CA ASP A 33 -20.71 5.82 13.44
C ASP A 33 -22.17 6.17 13.12
N VAL A 34 -22.38 7.25 12.35
CA VAL A 34 -23.75 7.61 11.94
C VAL A 34 -24.37 6.53 11.04
N THR A 35 -23.59 5.95 10.13
CA THR A 35 -24.05 4.85 9.26
C THR A 35 -24.43 3.62 10.07
N GLY A 36 -23.59 3.22 11.02
CA GLY A 36 -23.86 2.11 11.94
C GLY A 36 -25.10 2.36 12.82
N SER A 37 -25.25 3.59 13.31
CA SER A 37 -26.38 4.02 14.13
C SER A 37 -27.71 4.06 13.36
N LEU A 38 -27.69 4.46 12.08
CA LEU A 38 -28.87 4.39 11.19
C LEU A 38 -29.36 2.95 11.01
N ALA A 39 -28.42 2.02 10.73
CA ALA A 39 -28.76 0.61 10.56
C ALA A 39 -29.28 -0.02 11.87
N TRP A 40 -28.70 0.36 13.01
CA TRP A 40 -29.14 -0.12 14.31
C TRP A 40 -30.55 0.36 14.65
N ALA A 41 -30.86 1.65 14.45
CA ALA A 41 -32.20 2.21 14.64
C ALA A 41 -33.25 1.50 13.75
N GLU A 42 -32.92 1.20 12.50
CA GLU A 42 -33.77 0.43 11.59
C GLU A 42 -34.04 -0.99 12.13
N ALA A 43 -33.01 -1.67 12.63
CA ALA A 43 -33.17 -3.01 13.20
C ALA A 43 -34.01 -3.01 14.49
N LEU A 44 -33.83 -2.03 15.37
CA LEU A 44 -34.66 -1.87 16.56
C LEU A 44 -36.15 -1.59 16.21
N GLY A 45 -36.39 -0.81 15.17
CA GLY A 45 -37.76 -0.57 14.67
C GLY A 45 -38.36 -1.83 14.03
N ALA A 46 -37.57 -2.59 13.24
CA ALA A 46 -38.03 -3.81 12.60
C ALA A 46 -38.41 -4.92 13.58
N CYS A 47 -37.70 -5.02 14.72
CA CYS A 47 -38.02 -6.02 15.77
C CYS A 47 -39.05 -5.51 16.80
N GLY A 48 -39.60 -4.31 16.63
CA GLY A 48 -40.65 -3.76 17.49
C GLY A 48 -40.18 -3.22 18.83
N VAL A 49 -38.88 -3.06 19.05
CA VAL A 49 -38.30 -2.48 20.27
C VAL A 49 -38.49 -0.95 20.28
N LEU A 50 -38.34 -0.32 19.11
CA LEU A 50 -38.71 1.09 18.93
C LEU A 50 -40.10 1.20 18.31
N ALA A 51 -40.90 2.17 18.82
CA ALA A 51 -42.10 2.59 18.13
C ALA A 51 -41.75 3.16 16.74
N LYS A 52 -42.68 3.05 15.81
CA LYS A 52 -42.45 3.52 14.42
C LYS A 52 -42.10 5.01 14.33
N GLU A 53 -42.76 5.80 15.21
CA GLU A 53 -42.56 7.24 15.32
C GLU A 53 -41.17 7.58 15.84
N ASP A 54 -40.68 6.87 16.87
CA ASP A 54 -39.32 7.03 17.42
C ASP A 54 -38.27 6.62 16.42
N ALA A 55 -38.42 5.46 15.75
CA ALA A 55 -37.50 4.99 14.73
C ALA A 55 -37.41 5.99 13.56
N ALA A 56 -38.51 6.57 13.14
CA ALA A 56 -38.54 7.59 12.05
C ALA A 56 -37.87 8.89 12.52
N ALA A 57 -38.10 9.34 13.75
CA ALA A 57 -37.50 10.55 14.32
C ALA A 57 -35.97 10.38 14.44
N ILE A 58 -35.49 9.24 14.98
CA ILE A 58 -34.06 8.91 15.09
C ILE A 58 -33.41 8.89 13.72
N ARG A 59 -34.00 8.20 12.75
CA ARG A 59 -33.47 8.14 11.36
C ARG A 59 -33.32 9.54 10.79
N LYS A 60 -34.37 10.37 10.81
CA LYS A 60 -34.34 11.75 10.31
C LYS A 60 -33.28 12.60 11.03
N GLY A 61 -33.14 12.44 12.34
CA GLY A 61 -32.13 13.14 13.15
C GLY A 61 -30.71 12.77 12.73
N LEU A 62 -30.43 11.46 12.57
CA LEU A 62 -29.13 10.96 12.14
C LEU A 62 -28.79 11.37 10.71
N GLU A 63 -29.74 11.28 9.76
CA GLU A 63 -29.57 11.75 8.38
C GLU A 63 -29.19 13.24 8.35
N SER A 64 -29.87 14.07 9.14
CA SER A 64 -29.55 15.50 9.25
C SER A 64 -28.18 15.76 9.91
N ILE A 65 -27.77 14.95 10.91
CA ILE A 65 -26.44 15.04 11.51
C ILE A 65 -25.36 14.73 10.47
N LEU A 66 -25.56 13.66 9.67
CA LEU A 66 -24.64 13.27 8.62
C LEU A 66 -24.48 14.36 7.56
N GLU A 67 -25.59 14.97 7.15
CA GLU A 67 -25.60 16.08 6.17
C GLU A 67 -24.82 17.29 6.69
N ASP A 68 -25.06 17.68 7.97
CA ASP A 68 -24.34 18.82 8.56
C ASP A 68 -22.83 18.57 8.65
N GLY A 69 -22.41 17.40 9.10
CA GLY A 69 -20.97 17.06 9.19
C GLY A 69 -20.29 16.95 7.84
N ARG A 70 -21.00 16.50 6.80
CA ARG A 70 -20.49 16.49 5.40
C ARG A 70 -20.38 17.87 4.82
N ARG A 71 -21.35 18.75 5.12
CA ARG A 71 -21.37 20.13 4.63
C ARG A 71 -20.29 20.98 5.30
N ASP A 72 -20.09 20.81 6.61
CA ASP A 72 -19.13 21.58 7.39
C ASP A 72 -18.37 20.69 8.39
N PRO A 73 -17.11 20.34 8.13
CA PRO A 73 -16.31 19.59 9.08
C PRO A 73 -16.13 20.27 10.46
N ALA A 74 -16.29 21.60 10.56
CA ALA A 74 -16.24 22.31 11.82
C ALA A 74 -17.45 22.00 12.73
N PHE A 75 -18.53 21.42 12.16
CA PHE A 75 -19.66 20.90 12.92
C PHE A 75 -19.23 19.80 13.92
N ILE A 76 -18.20 19.00 13.57
CA ILE A 76 -17.71 17.90 14.39
C ILE A 76 -16.73 18.45 15.43
N THR A 77 -17.28 19.15 16.41
CA THR A 77 -16.54 19.78 17.52
C THR A 77 -17.30 19.70 18.82
N GLY A 78 -16.60 19.60 19.94
CA GLY A 78 -17.17 19.52 21.28
C GLY A 78 -16.15 19.04 22.30
N ALA A 79 -16.61 18.94 23.56
CA ALA A 79 -15.87 18.40 24.69
C ALA A 79 -16.38 16.98 25.05
N ASP A 80 -16.80 16.22 24.04
CA ASP A 80 -17.31 14.87 24.19
C ASP A 80 -16.14 13.88 24.42
N GLU A 81 -16.39 12.77 25.12
CA GLU A 81 -15.39 11.73 25.37
C GLU A 81 -14.91 11.09 24.07
N ASP A 82 -15.85 10.79 23.17
CA ASP A 82 -15.63 10.12 21.90
C ASP A 82 -16.63 10.58 20.83
N ILE A 83 -16.43 10.16 19.59
CA ILE A 83 -17.33 10.50 18.48
C ILE A 83 -18.74 9.96 18.69
N HIS A 84 -18.87 8.83 19.34
CA HIS A 84 -20.16 8.18 19.61
C HIS A 84 -20.99 9.01 20.58
N SER A 85 -20.37 9.54 21.64
CA SER A 85 -21.01 10.45 22.60
C SER A 85 -21.42 11.77 21.93
N PHE A 86 -20.59 12.27 21.00
CA PHE A 86 -20.93 13.43 20.19
C PHE A 86 -22.18 13.19 19.33
N VAL A 87 -22.23 12.09 18.59
CA VAL A 87 -23.37 11.75 17.73
C VAL A 87 -24.62 11.55 18.54
N GLU A 88 -24.55 10.84 19.68
CA GLU A 88 -25.68 10.64 20.58
C GLU A 88 -26.20 11.96 21.17
N ARG A 89 -25.32 12.83 21.67
CA ARG A 89 -25.68 14.17 22.15
C ARG A 89 -26.35 14.98 21.06
N LYS A 90 -25.80 15.03 19.87
CA LYS A 90 -26.39 15.75 18.72
C LYS A 90 -27.76 15.20 18.34
N LEU A 91 -27.95 13.89 18.43
CA LEU A 91 -29.24 13.27 18.19
C LEU A 91 -30.27 13.67 19.26
N ILE A 92 -29.91 13.60 20.52
CA ILE A 92 -30.79 14.00 21.65
C ILE A 92 -31.17 15.49 21.51
N GLU A 93 -30.23 16.37 21.16
CA GLU A 93 -30.50 17.78 20.89
C GLU A 93 -31.60 17.99 19.82
N ARG A 94 -31.70 17.09 18.82
CA ARG A 94 -32.63 17.20 17.69
C ARG A 94 -33.97 16.53 17.89
N VAL A 95 -33.97 15.36 18.54
CA VAL A 95 -35.17 14.52 18.62
C VAL A 95 -35.60 14.19 20.05
N GLY A 96 -34.96 14.79 21.06
CA GLY A 96 -35.31 14.62 22.46
C GLY A 96 -35.21 13.19 22.96
N ASP A 97 -36.24 12.73 23.70
CA ASP A 97 -36.25 11.41 24.35
C ASP A 97 -36.17 10.24 23.37
N ALA A 98 -36.64 10.40 22.13
CA ALA A 98 -36.44 9.38 21.08
C ALA A 98 -34.98 9.08 20.89
N GLY A 99 -34.10 10.11 20.88
CA GLY A 99 -32.64 9.94 20.70
C GLY A 99 -32.00 9.07 21.81
N ARG A 100 -32.49 9.17 23.06
CA ARG A 100 -32.00 8.36 24.18
C ARG A 100 -32.26 6.85 24.04
N ARG A 101 -33.16 6.46 23.13
CA ARG A 101 -33.48 5.06 22.85
C ARG A 101 -32.58 4.39 21.83
N LEU A 102 -31.75 5.14 21.12
CA LEU A 102 -30.84 4.60 20.06
C LEU A 102 -29.91 3.53 20.63
N HIS A 103 -29.43 3.70 21.87
CA HIS A 103 -28.45 2.77 22.48
C HIS A 103 -29.07 1.47 23.01
N THR A 104 -30.41 1.28 22.89
CA THR A 104 -31.11 0.09 23.40
C THR A 104 -30.45 -1.19 22.79
N GLY A 105 -29.98 -2.08 23.67
CA GLY A 105 -29.42 -3.39 23.29
C GLY A 105 -28.03 -3.36 22.59
N ARG A 106 -27.47 -2.18 22.32
CA ARG A 106 -26.15 -2.03 21.75
C ARG A 106 -25.10 -1.65 22.81
N SER A 107 -23.90 -2.19 22.70
CA SER A 107 -22.76 -1.79 23.51
C SER A 107 -21.77 -0.94 22.72
N ARG A 108 -21.08 -0.03 23.42
CA ARG A 108 -19.93 0.70 22.88
C ARG A 108 -18.83 -0.26 22.37
N ASN A 109 -18.66 -1.42 23.02
CA ASN A 109 -17.62 -2.40 22.66
C ASN A 109 -17.77 -2.94 21.23
N GLU A 110 -18.99 -3.25 20.80
CA GLU A 110 -19.26 -3.69 19.42
C GLU A 110 -19.35 -2.52 18.43
N GLN A 111 -19.80 -1.35 18.88
CA GLN A 111 -19.92 -0.14 18.08
C GLN A 111 -18.55 0.35 17.60
N VAL A 112 -17.55 0.46 18.49
CA VAL A 112 -16.20 0.89 18.12
C VAL A 112 -15.52 -0.08 17.13
N SER A 113 -15.79 -1.39 17.28
CA SER A 113 -15.31 -2.41 16.32
C SER A 113 -15.98 -2.25 14.97
N LEU A 114 -17.29 -2.02 14.93
CA LEU A 114 -18.04 -1.76 13.70
C LEU A 114 -17.46 -0.59 12.92
N ASP A 115 -17.31 0.55 13.62
CA ASP A 115 -16.92 1.80 12.96
C ASP A 115 -15.53 1.73 12.37
N LEU A 116 -14.59 1.10 13.07
CA LEU A 116 -13.25 0.88 12.52
C LEU A 116 -13.25 -0.06 11.31
N ARG A 117 -14.11 -1.10 11.31
CA ARG A 117 -14.29 -1.97 10.15
C ARG A 117 -14.91 -1.22 8.96
N LEU A 118 -15.93 -0.40 9.18
CA LEU A 118 -16.54 0.44 8.14
C LEU A 118 -15.51 1.44 7.59
N TYR A 119 -14.75 2.09 8.47
CA TYR A 119 -13.67 2.98 8.07
C TYR A 119 -12.67 2.28 7.14
N LEU A 120 -12.12 1.16 7.55
CA LEU A 120 -11.13 0.43 6.74
C LEU A 120 -11.72 -0.06 5.42
N ARG A 121 -12.96 -0.54 5.41
CA ARG A 121 -13.66 -0.94 4.16
C ARG A 121 -13.82 0.23 3.19
N ARG A 122 -13.93 1.45 3.69
CA ARG A 122 -14.01 2.68 2.89
C ARG A 122 -12.62 3.17 2.45
N ARG A 123 -11.60 3.01 3.30
CA ARG A 123 -10.25 3.58 3.07
C ARG A 123 -9.35 2.67 2.26
N ILE A 124 -9.39 1.36 2.47
CA ILE A 124 -8.55 0.40 1.73
C ILE A 124 -8.72 0.53 0.22
N PRO A 125 -9.93 0.61 -0.37
CA PRO A 125 -10.08 0.80 -1.81
C PRO A 125 -9.41 2.06 -2.35
N LEU A 126 -9.36 3.15 -1.58
CA LEU A 126 -8.68 4.38 -1.98
C LEU A 126 -7.14 4.21 -2.01
N LEU A 127 -6.59 3.46 -1.04
CA LEU A 127 -5.17 3.11 -1.04
C LEU A 127 -4.82 2.16 -2.20
N GLN A 128 -5.69 1.21 -2.50
CA GLN A 128 -5.56 0.32 -3.65
C GLN A 128 -5.61 1.09 -4.97
N GLN A 129 -6.48 2.09 -5.08
CA GLN A 129 -6.52 2.98 -6.25
C GLN A 129 -5.22 3.78 -6.41
N ALA A 130 -4.67 4.30 -5.31
CA ALA A 130 -3.40 5.03 -5.34
C ALA A 130 -2.22 4.12 -5.72
N LEU A 131 -2.21 2.85 -5.25
CA LEU A 131 -1.25 1.83 -5.70
C LEU A 131 -1.39 1.56 -7.20
N ALA A 132 -2.61 1.37 -7.69
CA ALA A 132 -2.86 1.14 -9.12
C ALA A 132 -2.38 2.31 -9.98
N GLN A 133 -2.57 3.55 -9.53
CA GLN A 133 -2.05 4.74 -10.21
C GLN A 133 -0.52 4.75 -10.28
N LEU A 134 0.17 4.38 -9.19
CA LEU A 134 1.62 4.29 -9.19
C LEU A 134 2.12 3.13 -10.09
N ILE A 135 1.44 1.98 -10.07
CA ILE A 135 1.73 0.85 -10.97
C ILE A 135 1.55 1.29 -12.44
N THR A 136 0.50 2.05 -12.74
CA THR A 136 0.28 2.63 -14.08
C THR A 136 1.45 3.51 -14.49
N ALA A 137 1.92 4.40 -13.59
CA ALA A 137 3.06 5.26 -13.88
C ALA A 137 4.34 4.45 -14.19
N PHE A 138 4.59 3.34 -13.48
CA PHE A 138 5.70 2.44 -13.80
C PHE A 138 5.52 1.74 -15.14
N ALA A 139 4.31 1.32 -15.48
CA ALA A 139 4.02 0.71 -16.78
C ALA A 139 4.18 1.71 -17.94
N ASP A 140 3.77 2.97 -17.73
CA ASP A 140 3.97 4.06 -18.71
C ASP A 140 5.46 4.34 -18.93
N GLN A 141 6.24 4.41 -17.86
CA GLN A 141 7.69 4.57 -17.94
C GLN A 141 8.37 3.37 -18.61
N ALA A 142 7.91 2.15 -18.34
CA ALA A 142 8.43 0.94 -18.99
C ALA A 142 8.15 0.96 -20.51
N GLU A 143 6.96 1.36 -20.91
CA GLU A 143 6.59 1.49 -22.32
C GLU A 143 7.39 2.60 -23.02
N ALA A 144 7.53 3.76 -22.38
CA ALA A 144 8.30 4.89 -22.90
C ALA A 144 9.80 4.59 -23.01
N ALA A 145 10.36 3.74 -22.15
CA ALA A 145 11.75 3.34 -22.19
C ALA A 145 12.10 2.45 -23.39
N ALA A 146 11.10 1.81 -24.02
CA ALA A 146 11.31 0.90 -25.15
C ALA A 146 12.47 -0.11 -24.90
N ASP A 147 13.44 -0.18 -25.80
CA ASP A 147 14.61 -1.07 -25.74
C ASP A 147 15.82 -0.43 -25.02
N ALA A 148 15.63 0.65 -24.28
CA ALA A 148 16.72 1.30 -23.57
C ALA A 148 17.38 0.35 -22.56
N LEU A 149 18.71 0.38 -22.53
CA LEU A 149 19.56 -0.48 -21.71
C LEU A 149 20.04 0.25 -20.45
N MET A 150 20.18 -0.50 -19.34
CA MET A 150 20.87 -0.07 -18.13
C MET A 150 21.62 -1.25 -17.49
N PRO A 151 22.63 -1.01 -16.65
CA PRO A 151 23.21 -2.09 -15.85
C PRO A 151 22.26 -2.47 -14.71
N SER A 152 22.08 -3.77 -14.47
CA SER A 152 21.54 -4.26 -13.19
C SER A 152 22.64 -4.25 -12.11
N TYR A 153 22.19 -4.32 -10.85
CA TYR A 153 23.08 -4.30 -9.69
C TYR A 153 22.84 -5.46 -8.75
N THR A 154 23.92 -6.05 -8.27
CA THR A 154 23.96 -6.91 -7.09
C THR A 154 25.09 -6.41 -6.19
N HIS A 155 24.90 -6.36 -4.88
CA HIS A 155 25.91 -5.83 -3.94
C HIS A 155 26.39 -4.40 -4.25
N LEU A 156 25.52 -3.57 -4.87
CA LEU A 156 25.87 -2.25 -5.43
C LEU A 156 27.03 -2.28 -6.44
N ARG A 157 27.21 -3.42 -7.11
CA ARG A 157 28.14 -3.58 -8.23
C ARG A 157 27.37 -3.85 -9.50
N ARG A 158 27.81 -3.28 -10.62
CA ARG A 158 27.25 -3.56 -11.95
C ARG A 158 27.34 -5.07 -12.21
N ALA A 159 26.22 -5.68 -12.59
CA ALA A 159 26.13 -7.12 -12.79
C ALA A 159 25.96 -7.49 -14.26
N GLN A 160 24.78 -7.26 -14.82
CA GLN A 160 24.48 -7.62 -16.21
C GLN A 160 23.63 -6.52 -16.86
N PRO A 161 23.64 -6.37 -18.20
CA PRO A 161 22.71 -5.49 -18.90
C PRO A 161 21.27 -5.96 -18.72
N VAL A 162 20.36 -5.01 -18.54
CA VAL A 162 18.91 -5.25 -18.54
C VAL A 162 18.21 -4.15 -19.32
N LEU A 163 17.00 -4.40 -19.77
CA LEU A 163 16.12 -3.33 -20.25
C LEU A 163 15.67 -2.44 -19.09
N VAL A 164 15.64 -1.14 -19.29
CA VAL A 164 15.06 -0.19 -18.32
C VAL A 164 13.60 -0.53 -18.03
N ALA A 165 12.85 -0.96 -19.04
CA ALA A 165 11.48 -1.45 -18.88
C ALA A 165 11.40 -2.62 -17.89
N HIS A 166 12.34 -3.55 -17.92
CA HIS A 166 12.41 -4.66 -16.97
C HIS A 166 12.60 -4.19 -15.53
N PHE A 167 13.44 -3.19 -15.31
CA PHE A 167 13.63 -2.55 -13.99
C PHE A 167 12.36 -1.89 -13.48
N PHE A 168 11.64 -1.11 -14.28
CA PHE A 168 10.37 -0.51 -13.89
C PHE A 168 9.29 -1.55 -13.56
N LEU A 169 9.18 -2.61 -14.36
CA LEU A 169 8.21 -3.68 -14.12
C LEU A 169 8.50 -4.50 -12.85
N ALA A 170 9.75 -4.56 -12.40
CA ALA A 170 10.07 -5.18 -11.11
C ALA A 170 9.43 -4.41 -9.94
N HIS A 171 9.43 -3.07 -9.98
CA HIS A 171 8.73 -2.24 -8.98
C HIS A 171 7.21 -2.39 -9.08
N ALA A 172 6.66 -2.36 -10.29
CA ALA A 172 5.23 -2.60 -10.52
C ALA A 172 4.76 -3.94 -9.92
N SER A 173 5.56 -5.00 -10.11
CA SER A 173 5.27 -6.33 -9.55
C SER A 173 5.29 -6.36 -8.01
N ALA A 174 6.19 -5.62 -7.37
CA ALA A 174 6.22 -5.50 -5.92
C ALA A 174 4.96 -4.79 -5.38
N LEU A 175 4.57 -3.68 -6.00
CA LEU A 175 3.38 -2.90 -5.62
C LEU A 175 2.07 -3.67 -5.87
N ARG A 176 2.00 -4.51 -6.92
CA ARG A 176 0.86 -5.41 -7.14
C ARG A 176 0.67 -6.38 -5.97
N ARG A 177 1.74 -6.97 -5.44
CA ARG A 177 1.67 -7.81 -4.23
C ARG A 177 1.23 -7.03 -2.99
N ASP A 178 1.47 -5.72 -2.93
CA ASP A 178 0.98 -4.89 -1.82
C ASP A 178 -0.51 -4.59 -1.96
N PHE A 179 -0.99 -4.38 -3.18
CA PHE A 179 -2.43 -4.30 -3.48
C PHE A 179 -3.16 -5.56 -2.98
N GLU A 180 -2.61 -6.74 -3.25
CA GLU A 180 -3.17 -8.02 -2.80
C GLU A 180 -3.19 -8.17 -1.27
N LYS A 181 -2.15 -7.68 -0.57
CA LYS A 181 -2.13 -7.67 0.90
C LYS A 181 -3.20 -6.76 1.50
N LEU A 182 -3.40 -5.57 0.91
CA LEU A 182 -4.49 -4.68 1.33
C LEU A 182 -5.86 -5.30 1.05
N GLU A 183 -6.02 -6.04 -0.05
CA GLU A 183 -7.26 -6.78 -0.33
C GLU A 183 -7.51 -7.88 0.71
N ALA A 184 -6.49 -8.62 1.12
CA ALA A 184 -6.62 -9.61 2.20
C ALA A 184 -7.08 -8.94 3.50
N ALA A 185 -6.49 -7.81 3.88
CA ALA A 185 -6.93 -7.04 5.03
C ALA A 185 -8.38 -6.55 4.89
N ARG A 186 -8.81 -6.11 3.70
CA ARG A 186 -10.19 -5.71 3.42
C ARG A 186 -11.18 -6.86 3.64
N VAL A 187 -10.84 -8.07 3.20
CA VAL A 187 -11.65 -9.27 3.41
C VAL A 187 -11.79 -9.61 4.90
N GLU A 188 -10.77 -9.40 5.71
CA GLU A 188 -10.83 -9.60 7.16
C GLU A 188 -11.75 -8.59 7.84
N THR A 189 -11.80 -7.35 7.37
CA THR A 189 -12.75 -6.35 7.91
C THR A 189 -14.21 -6.68 7.62
N ASP A 190 -14.49 -7.57 6.66
CA ASP A 190 -15.83 -7.83 6.13
C ASP A 190 -16.63 -8.82 7.00
N ALA A 191 -16.74 -8.50 8.29
CA ALA A 191 -17.52 -9.26 9.27
C ALA A 191 -18.24 -8.30 10.23
N LEU A 192 -19.57 -8.42 10.34
CA LEU A 192 -20.40 -7.58 11.20
C LEU A 192 -20.23 -8.00 12.68
N PRO A 193 -19.85 -7.10 13.61
CA PRO A 193 -19.78 -7.37 15.03
C PRO A 193 -21.12 -7.09 15.77
N LEU A 194 -22.04 -6.28 15.20
CA LEU A 194 -23.27 -5.88 15.85
C LEU A 194 -24.18 -7.08 16.17
N GLY A 195 -24.78 -7.03 17.35
CA GLY A 195 -25.57 -8.10 17.95
C GLY A 195 -24.80 -8.84 19.05
N SER A 196 -23.50 -8.51 19.22
CA SER A 196 -22.65 -9.08 20.28
C SER A 196 -22.86 -8.44 21.64
N GLY A 197 -23.51 -7.27 21.69
CA GLY A 197 -23.65 -6.49 22.92
C GLY A 197 -22.30 -6.12 23.51
N ALA A 198 -22.19 -6.11 24.83
CA ALA A 198 -20.92 -5.88 25.49
C ALA A 198 -19.95 -7.06 25.28
N ILE A 199 -20.46 -8.30 25.38
CA ILE A 199 -19.66 -9.54 25.28
C ILE A 199 -20.55 -10.82 25.18
N ALA A 200 -21.83 -10.75 25.57
CA ALA A 200 -22.70 -11.92 25.71
C ALA A 200 -23.90 -11.93 24.73
N GLY A 201 -23.92 -11.04 23.76
CA GLY A 201 -25.06 -10.81 22.88
C GLY A 201 -26.06 -9.82 23.44
N THR A 202 -27.20 -9.67 22.75
CA THR A 202 -28.32 -8.82 23.19
C THR A 202 -29.59 -9.66 23.44
N GLY A 203 -30.41 -9.25 24.39
CA GLY A 203 -31.70 -9.89 24.69
C GLY A 203 -32.83 -9.49 23.72
N TYR A 204 -32.56 -8.64 22.76
CA TYR A 204 -33.54 -8.18 21.77
C TYR A 204 -33.45 -9.03 20.50
N PRO A 205 -34.59 -9.32 19.81
CA PRO A 205 -34.62 -10.20 18.63
C PRO A 205 -34.14 -9.47 17.37
N ILE A 206 -32.92 -8.98 17.41
CA ILE A 206 -32.27 -8.29 16.29
C ILE A 206 -31.91 -9.27 15.17
N ASP A 207 -32.35 -8.99 13.94
CA ASP A 207 -31.89 -9.72 12.74
C ASP A 207 -30.49 -9.21 12.31
N THR A 208 -29.46 -9.88 12.81
CA THR A 208 -28.06 -9.55 12.47
C THR A 208 -27.71 -9.83 11.01
N ALA A 209 -28.43 -10.76 10.36
CA ALA A 209 -28.25 -11.01 8.93
C ALA A 209 -28.80 -9.86 8.07
N LEU A 210 -29.94 -9.26 8.50
CA LEU A 210 -30.46 -8.03 7.88
C LEU A 210 -29.49 -6.87 8.07
N LEU A 211 -28.96 -6.68 9.29
CA LEU A 211 -27.95 -5.66 9.58
C LEU A 211 -26.69 -5.83 8.69
N ALA A 212 -26.19 -7.05 8.56
CA ALA A 212 -25.05 -7.34 7.70
C ALA A 212 -25.33 -6.91 6.24
N ARG A 213 -26.46 -7.30 5.69
CA ARG A 213 -26.88 -6.89 4.33
C ARG A 213 -26.99 -5.36 4.21
N ARG A 214 -27.59 -4.71 5.23
CA ARG A 214 -27.81 -3.25 5.22
C ARG A 214 -26.49 -2.46 5.23
N LEU A 215 -25.51 -2.94 5.99
CA LEU A 215 -24.18 -2.36 6.10
C LEU A 215 -23.18 -2.92 5.05
N GLY A 216 -23.62 -3.84 4.20
CA GLY A 216 -22.83 -4.43 3.13
C GLY A 216 -21.75 -5.41 3.63
N PHE A 217 -21.90 -6.02 4.82
CA PHE A 217 -21.03 -7.07 5.31
C PHE A 217 -21.42 -8.43 4.71
N SER A 218 -20.42 -9.23 4.31
CA SER A 218 -20.65 -10.56 3.75
C SER A 218 -20.99 -11.61 4.80
N ARG A 219 -20.59 -11.39 6.06
CA ARG A 219 -20.76 -12.33 7.17
C ARG A 219 -21.01 -11.62 8.50
N VAL A 220 -21.54 -12.37 9.47
CA VAL A 220 -21.68 -11.96 10.86
C VAL A 220 -20.65 -12.71 11.70
N VAL A 221 -19.98 -12.04 12.65
CA VAL A 221 -19.09 -12.72 13.62
C VAL A 221 -19.91 -13.67 14.50
N ARG A 222 -19.47 -14.92 14.62
CA ARG A 222 -20.28 -15.97 15.26
C ARG A 222 -20.20 -16.01 16.78
N ASN A 223 -19.13 -15.46 17.36
CA ASN A 223 -18.90 -15.49 18.80
C ASN A 223 -18.84 -14.05 19.32
N SER A 224 -19.67 -13.71 20.30
CA SER A 224 -19.78 -12.36 20.82
C SER A 224 -18.57 -11.90 21.66
N ILE A 225 -17.84 -12.84 22.28
CA ILE A 225 -16.59 -12.55 23.00
C ILE A 225 -15.52 -12.17 21.97
N ASP A 226 -15.40 -12.95 20.91
CA ASP A 226 -14.47 -12.72 19.81
C ASP A 226 -14.78 -11.39 19.09
N ALA A 227 -16.05 -11.14 18.75
CA ALA A 227 -16.49 -9.90 18.10
C ALA A 227 -16.11 -8.62 18.85
N SER A 228 -16.10 -8.68 20.19
CA SER A 228 -15.76 -7.54 21.04
C SER A 228 -14.24 -7.31 21.16
N SER A 229 -13.43 -8.36 21.00
CA SER A 229 -11.99 -8.32 21.20
C SER A 229 -11.18 -8.35 19.90
N ASP A 230 -11.70 -8.93 18.83
CA ASP A 230 -10.98 -9.10 17.56
C ASP A 230 -10.51 -7.76 16.97
N ARG A 231 -9.22 -7.72 16.71
CA ARG A 231 -8.52 -6.66 15.98
C ARG A 231 -7.45 -7.23 15.03
N ASP A 232 -7.59 -8.50 14.63
CA ASP A 232 -6.66 -9.12 13.69
C ASP A 232 -6.68 -8.36 12.35
N PHE A 233 -7.85 -7.89 11.92
CA PHE A 233 -8.00 -7.04 10.75
C PHE A 233 -7.20 -5.73 10.83
N VAL A 234 -6.97 -5.18 12.02
CA VAL A 234 -6.09 -4.03 12.24
C VAL A 234 -4.63 -4.42 12.01
N ALA A 235 -4.20 -5.55 12.57
CA ALA A 235 -2.84 -6.05 12.37
C ALA A 235 -2.56 -6.37 10.90
N SER A 236 -3.49 -7.00 10.20
CA SER A 236 -3.41 -7.29 8.77
C SER A 236 -3.33 -6.03 7.92
N PHE A 237 -4.13 -5.01 8.24
CA PHE A 237 -4.04 -3.70 7.58
C PHE A 237 -2.68 -3.04 7.80
N LEU A 238 -2.22 -2.95 9.06
CA LEU A 238 -0.93 -2.36 9.40
C LEU A 238 0.24 -3.12 8.78
N PHE A 239 0.14 -4.45 8.66
CA PHE A 239 1.12 -5.26 7.95
C PHE A 239 1.13 -4.94 6.45
N GLY A 240 -0.03 -4.88 5.80
CA GLY A 240 -0.15 -4.49 4.40
C GLY A 240 0.46 -3.11 4.12
N VAL A 241 0.14 -2.12 4.97
CA VAL A 241 0.73 -0.77 4.90
C VAL A 241 2.24 -0.81 5.11
N SER A 242 2.73 -1.57 6.10
CA SER A 242 4.17 -1.67 6.38
C SER A 242 4.93 -2.27 5.20
N MET A 243 4.40 -3.31 4.57
CA MET A 243 5.02 -3.92 3.38
C MET A 243 5.04 -2.98 2.18
N ALA A 244 3.95 -2.26 1.93
CA ALA A 244 3.90 -1.24 0.88
C ALA A 244 4.95 -0.13 1.14
N MET A 245 5.07 0.34 2.37
CA MET A 245 6.08 1.34 2.75
C MET A 245 7.52 0.82 2.65
N VAL A 246 7.76 -0.47 2.90
CA VAL A 246 9.08 -1.11 2.66
C VAL A 246 9.41 -1.10 1.17
N HIS A 247 8.46 -1.47 0.30
CA HIS A 247 8.68 -1.42 -1.15
C HIS A 247 8.86 0.01 -1.66
N LEU A 248 8.06 0.97 -1.18
CA LEU A 248 8.22 2.39 -1.49
C LEU A 248 9.59 2.93 -1.03
N SER A 249 10.09 2.49 0.12
CA SER A 249 11.43 2.84 0.61
C SER A 249 12.52 2.32 -0.32
N ARG A 250 12.40 1.09 -0.84
CA ARG A 250 13.36 0.52 -1.79
C ARG A 250 13.29 1.22 -3.14
N ILE A 251 12.10 1.54 -3.64
CA ILE A 251 11.90 2.37 -4.84
C ILE A 251 12.59 3.73 -4.66
N ALA A 252 12.38 4.36 -3.51
CA ALA A 252 13.00 5.65 -3.21
C ALA A 252 14.52 5.56 -3.20
N GLU A 253 15.09 4.52 -2.59
CA GLU A 253 16.54 4.29 -2.55
C GLU A 253 17.13 4.14 -3.94
N ASP A 254 16.51 3.28 -4.79
CA ASP A 254 16.99 3.07 -6.15
C ASP A 254 17.00 4.39 -6.95
N PHE A 255 15.95 5.20 -6.86
CA PHE A 255 15.92 6.49 -7.57
C PHE A 255 16.78 7.58 -6.94
N ILE A 256 17.00 7.58 -5.63
CA ILE A 256 17.99 8.47 -4.98
C ILE A 256 19.38 8.17 -5.56
N ILE A 257 19.75 6.89 -5.64
CA ILE A 257 21.03 6.46 -6.19
C ILE A 257 21.12 6.78 -7.69
N PHE A 258 20.13 6.37 -8.49
CA PHE A 258 20.21 6.45 -9.94
C PHE A 258 19.96 7.85 -10.52
N THR A 259 19.46 8.79 -9.71
CA THR A 259 19.38 10.23 -10.07
C THR A 259 20.58 11.04 -9.59
N GLY A 260 21.43 10.45 -8.73
CA GLY A 260 22.68 11.07 -8.27
C GLY A 260 23.69 11.25 -9.40
N GLU A 261 24.59 12.20 -9.25
CA GLU A 261 25.57 12.59 -10.30
C GLU A 261 26.51 11.45 -10.69
N GLU A 262 26.84 10.56 -9.74
CA GLU A 262 27.73 9.41 -9.96
C GLU A 262 27.12 8.35 -10.85
N TYR A 263 25.78 8.23 -10.88
CA TYR A 263 25.06 7.26 -11.72
C TYR A 263 24.40 7.95 -12.93
N GLY A 264 23.57 8.96 -12.67
CA GLY A 264 22.96 9.82 -13.67
C GLY A 264 22.11 9.08 -14.72
N PHE A 265 21.47 7.96 -14.33
CA PHE A 265 20.62 7.18 -15.26
C PHE A 265 19.26 7.81 -15.45
N PHE A 266 18.79 8.50 -14.43
CA PHE A 266 17.53 9.23 -14.46
C PHE A 266 17.72 10.67 -14.00
N GLU A 267 16.76 11.51 -14.36
CA GLU A 267 16.66 12.88 -13.88
C GLU A 267 15.30 13.13 -13.25
N LEU A 268 15.30 13.71 -12.05
CA LEU A 268 14.10 14.20 -11.40
C LEU A 268 13.58 15.46 -12.09
N ALA A 269 12.26 15.57 -12.29
CA ALA A 269 11.68 16.83 -12.68
C ALA A 269 11.87 17.89 -11.58
N ASP A 270 12.01 19.16 -11.95
CA ASP A 270 12.14 20.27 -10.98
C ASP A 270 10.98 20.34 -9.99
N ALA A 271 9.77 20.04 -10.47
CA ALA A 271 8.56 19.95 -9.63
C ALA A 271 8.58 18.82 -8.61
N SER A 272 9.51 17.86 -8.70
CA SER A 272 9.66 16.69 -7.83
C SER A 272 10.96 16.70 -7.03
N ALA A 273 11.65 17.85 -6.98
CA ALA A 273 12.91 18.03 -6.29
C ALA A 273 12.90 19.36 -5.52
N THR A 274 13.87 19.55 -4.64
CA THR A 274 14.08 20.82 -3.96
C THR A 274 15.49 21.37 -4.23
N GLY A 275 15.64 22.68 -4.17
CA GLY A 275 16.93 23.35 -4.31
C GLY A 275 17.63 23.50 -2.97
N SER A 276 18.88 24.00 -3.04
CA SER A 276 19.64 24.43 -1.86
C SER A 276 19.65 25.95 -1.80
N SER A 277 19.42 26.51 -0.60
CA SER A 277 19.56 27.96 -0.38
C SER A 277 20.99 28.48 -0.48
N MET A 278 22.00 27.58 -0.38
CA MET A 278 23.42 27.90 -0.40
C MET A 278 24.11 27.47 -1.70
N MET A 279 23.67 26.36 -2.29
CA MET A 279 24.31 25.74 -3.46
C MET A 279 23.37 25.79 -4.66
N PRO A 280 23.49 26.77 -5.58
CA PRO A 280 22.50 26.97 -6.67
C PRO A 280 22.37 25.80 -7.65
N GLN A 281 23.40 24.97 -7.78
CA GLN A 281 23.42 23.81 -8.67
C GLN A 281 22.76 22.57 -8.08
N LYS A 282 22.49 22.55 -6.75
CA LYS A 282 22.05 21.34 -6.03
C LYS A 282 20.56 21.10 -6.22
N LYS A 283 20.22 19.85 -6.54
CA LYS A 283 18.86 19.36 -6.72
C LYS A 283 18.65 18.13 -5.82
N ASN A 284 17.85 18.29 -4.76
CA ASN A 284 17.67 17.27 -3.74
C ASN A 284 16.45 16.38 -4.02
N PRO A 285 16.52 15.08 -3.77
CA PRO A 285 15.40 14.14 -3.91
C PRO A 285 14.52 14.07 -2.63
N ASP A 286 14.25 15.21 -1.98
CA ASP A 286 13.57 15.28 -0.66
C ASP A 286 12.28 14.45 -0.58
N PRO A 287 11.39 14.39 -1.61
CA PRO A 287 10.20 13.56 -1.54
C PRO A 287 10.54 12.07 -1.38
N LEU A 288 11.59 11.58 -2.07
CA LEU A 288 12.04 10.19 -1.98
C LEU A 288 12.68 9.90 -0.61
N GLU A 289 13.49 10.82 -0.09
CA GLU A 289 14.07 10.69 1.25
C GLU A 289 13.00 10.63 2.33
N LEU A 290 11.95 11.45 2.23
CA LEU A 290 10.83 11.43 3.15
C LEU A 290 10.00 10.14 3.05
N VAL A 291 9.80 9.60 1.85
CA VAL A 291 9.16 8.27 1.67
C VAL A 291 9.99 7.20 2.36
N ARG A 292 11.31 7.19 2.16
CA ARG A 292 12.25 6.27 2.83
C ARG A 292 12.18 6.44 4.36
N GLY A 293 12.21 7.65 4.88
CA GLY A 293 12.13 7.92 6.31
C GLY A 293 10.80 7.51 6.95
N LYS A 294 9.67 7.77 6.27
CA LYS A 294 8.32 7.45 6.75
C LYS A 294 8.04 5.93 6.80
N SER A 295 8.81 5.10 6.11
CA SER A 295 8.66 3.64 6.19
C SER A 295 8.89 3.10 7.61
N GLY A 296 9.85 3.68 8.35
CA GLY A 296 10.09 3.34 9.75
C GLY A 296 8.90 3.66 10.66
N ARG A 297 8.16 4.73 10.35
CA ARG A 297 6.94 5.10 11.09
C ARG A 297 5.84 4.03 10.94
N ALA A 298 5.60 3.55 9.72
CA ALA A 298 4.61 2.49 9.48
C ALA A 298 4.97 1.17 10.18
N ILE A 299 6.24 0.76 10.11
CA ILE A 299 6.75 -0.42 10.82
C ILE A 299 6.57 -0.25 12.33
N GLY A 300 6.85 0.94 12.87
CA GLY A 300 6.66 1.26 14.29
C GLY A 300 5.19 1.12 14.72
N ARG A 301 4.22 1.54 13.88
CA ARG A 301 2.79 1.38 14.18
C ARG A 301 2.37 -0.09 14.26
N LEU A 302 2.82 -0.93 13.33
CA LEU A 302 2.56 -2.37 13.37
C LEU A 302 3.17 -3.00 14.64
N THR A 303 4.43 -2.70 14.93
CA THR A 303 5.14 -3.27 16.08
C THR A 303 4.47 -2.85 17.40
N GLY A 304 4.13 -1.56 17.55
CA GLY A 304 3.43 -1.02 18.72
C GLY A 304 2.07 -1.68 18.91
N TRP A 305 1.30 -1.83 17.82
CA TRP A 305 0.00 -2.49 17.88
C TRP A 305 0.09 -3.95 18.33
N LEU A 306 1.01 -4.75 17.75
CA LEU A 306 1.22 -6.12 18.17
C LEU A 306 1.66 -6.22 19.64
N ALA A 307 2.47 -5.28 20.11
CA ALA A 307 2.87 -5.20 21.51
C ALA A 307 1.70 -4.87 22.45
N THR A 308 0.77 -4.04 22.03
CA THR A 308 -0.48 -3.74 22.75
C THR A 308 -1.34 -5.00 22.88
N MET A 309 -1.56 -5.71 21.76
CA MET A 309 -2.47 -6.86 21.72
C MET A 309 -1.99 -8.10 22.48
N LYS A 310 -0.68 -8.35 22.55
CA LYS A 310 -0.08 -9.65 22.97
C LYS A 310 -0.51 -10.20 24.32
N ALA A 311 -0.99 -9.38 25.22
CA ALA A 311 -1.28 -9.78 26.60
C ALA A 311 -2.67 -9.36 27.09
N LEU A 312 -3.55 -8.92 26.18
CA LEU A 312 -4.91 -8.54 26.55
C LEU A 312 -5.74 -9.80 26.86
N PRO A 313 -6.54 -9.79 27.93
CA PRO A 313 -7.52 -10.84 28.17
C PRO A 313 -8.64 -10.79 27.13
N SER A 314 -9.40 -11.90 27.01
CA SER A 314 -10.53 -11.98 26.10
C SER A 314 -11.60 -10.91 26.39
N GLY A 315 -12.25 -10.43 25.36
CA GLY A 315 -13.25 -9.37 25.41
C GLY A 315 -12.63 -7.98 25.20
N TYR A 316 -13.43 -6.95 25.43
CA TYR A 316 -13.01 -5.57 25.25
C TYR A 316 -12.23 -5.06 26.47
N ASN A 317 -11.10 -4.42 26.20
CA ASN A 317 -10.32 -3.64 27.17
C ASN A 317 -10.05 -2.25 26.58
N LYS A 318 -9.91 -1.22 27.43
CA LYS A 318 -9.69 0.17 26.98
C LYS A 318 -8.41 0.33 26.16
N ASP A 319 -7.42 -0.56 26.31
CA ASP A 319 -6.20 -0.67 25.48
C ASP A 319 -6.50 -0.73 24.00
N LEU A 320 -7.63 -1.33 23.61
CA LEU A 320 -8.06 -1.41 22.21
C LEU A 320 -8.34 -0.04 21.58
N GLN A 321 -8.42 1.04 22.36
CA GLN A 321 -8.54 2.40 21.85
C GLN A 321 -7.32 2.85 21.04
N GLU A 322 -6.13 2.27 21.31
CA GLU A 322 -4.88 2.53 20.61
C GLU A 322 -4.90 2.07 19.15
N ASP A 323 -5.86 1.24 18.73
CA ASP A 323 -6.04 0.78 17.35
C ASP A 323 -6.23 1.96 16.38
N LYS A 324 -6.95 3.00 16.78
CA LYS A 324 -7.37 4.12 15.94
C LYS A 324 -6.21 5.01 15.51
N GLU A 325 -5.38 5.44 16.47
CA GLU A 325 -4.23 6.28 16.16
C GLU A 325 -3.23 5.53 15.28
N ALA A 326 -3.02 4.23 15.53
CA ALA A 326 -2.16 3.39 14.69
C ALA A 326 -2.71 3.29 13.26
N VAL A 327 -4.00 3.02 13.08
CA VAL A 327 -4.67 2.88 11.79
C VAL A 327 -4.66 4.20 11.01
N PHE A 328 -5.12 5.28 11.64
CA PHE A 328 -5.26 6.58 10.95
C PHE A 328 -3.92 7.16 10.54
N ASP A 329 -2.88 6.98 11.37
CA ASP A 329 -1.54 7.44 11.05
C ASP A 329 -0.90 6.62 9.94
N ALA A 330 -1.04 5.29 9.97
CA ALA A 330 -0.54 4.40 8.93
C ALA A 330 -1.22 4.66 7.58
N GLU A 331 -2.55 4.83 7.58
CA GLU A 331 -3.34 5.15 6.38
C GLU A 331 -2.85 6.46 5.74
N ARG A 332 -2.79 7.55 6.51
CA ARG A 332 -2.32 8.85 6.01
C ARG A 332 -0.88 8.80 5.51
N THR A 333 -0.03 8.04 6.21
CA THR A 333 1.38 7.87 5.84
C THR A 333 1.50 7.18 4.50
N LEU A 334 0.78 6.07 4.27
CA LEU A 334 0.81 5.37 3.00
C LEU A 334 0.20 6.22 1.87
N ALA A 335 -0.98 6.82 2.08
CA ALA A 335 -1.67 7.63 1.08
C ALA A 335 -0.78 8.78 0.59
N SER A 336 -0.16 9.54 1.51
CA SER A 336 0.72 10.64 1.15
C SER A 336 2.01 10.17 0.47
N SER A 337 2.56 9.03 0.88
CA SER A 337 3.77 8.46 0.28
C SER A 337 3.52 7.93 -1.13
N LEU A 338 2.36 7.31 -1.39
CA LEU A 338 1.95 6.89 -2.73
C LEU A 338 1.77 8.10 -3.66
N THR A 339 1.14 9.17 -3.17
CA THR A 339 0.98 10.42 -3.94
C THR A 339 2.33 11.03 -4.31
N ALA A 340 3.26 11.09 -3.35
CA ALA A 340 4.60 11.61 -3.60
C ALA A 340 5.40 10.74 -4.59
N ALA A 341 5.38 9.41 -4.40
CA ALA A 341 6.04 8.47 -5.29
C ALA A 341 5.48 8.54 -6.72
N HIS A 342 4.15 8.61 -6.87
CA HIS A 342 3.51 8.79 -8.17
C HIS A 342 3.94 10.10 -8.84
N ALA A 343 3.99 11.21 -8.11
CA ALA A 343 4.41 12.52 -8.64
C ALA A 343 5.87 12.51 -9.13
N VAL A 344 6.75 11.74 -8.48
CA VAL A 344 8.14 11.55 -8.92
C VAL A 344 8.19 10.64 -10.14
N VAL A 345 7.66 9.42 -10.06
CA VAL A 345 7.80 8.38 -11.10
C VAL A 345 7.17 8.82 -12.42
N SER A 346 6.00 9.44 -12.38
CA SER A 346 5.29 9.90 -13.60
C SER A 346 6.02 11.01 -14.38
N ARG A 347 7.01 11.67 -13.76
CA ARG A 347 7.79 12.77 -14.36
C ARG A 347 9.29 12.47 -14.46
N LEU A 348 9.68 11.24 -14.15
CA LEU A 348 11.08 10.82 -14.22
C LEU A 348 11.54 10.81 -15.67
N THR A 349 12.72 11.35 -15.96
CA THR A 349 13.31 11.35 -17.29
C THR A 349 14.47 10.38 -17.35
N LEU A 350 14.43 9.44 -18.30
CA LEU A 350 15.54 8.52 -18.57
C LEU A 350 16.66 9.25 -19.33
N ARG A 351 17.89 9.14 -18.83
CA ARG A 351 19.11 9.53 -19.53
C ARG A 351 19.70 8.31 -20.23
N ALA A 352 19.09 7.93 -21.36
CA ALA A 352 19.33 6.66 -22.04
C ALA A 352 20.81 6.45 -22.40
N THR A 353 21.54 7.48 -22.83
CA THR A 353 22.97 7.37 -23.18
C THR A 353 23.79 6.99 -21.94
N ASN A 354 23.62 7.69 -20.82
CA ASN A 354 24.35 7.41 -19.58
C ASN A 354 24.10 5.97 -19.09
N ALA A 355 22.83 5.53 -19.15
CA ALA A 355 22.45 4.20 -18.74
C ALA A 355 23.04 3.10 -19.65
N ALA A 356 22.99 3.31 -20.98
CA ALA A 356 23.53 2.38 -21.96
C ALA A 356 25.09 2.28 -21.88
N ASP A 357 25.78 3.41 -21.73
CA ASP A 357 27.25 3.42 -21.58
C ASP A 357 27.66 2.64 -20.32
N ALA A 358 26.90 2.79 -19.23
CA ALA A 358 27.16 2.07 -18.00
C ALA A 358 26.87 0.56 -18.11
N ALA A 359 26.05 0.13 -19.08
CA ALA A 359 25.68 -1.26 -19.32
C ALA A 359 26.68 -2.02 -20.23
N SER A 360 27.81 -1.44 -20.53
CA SER A 360 28.83 -1.98 -21.46
C SER A 360 30.08 -2.45 -20.72
N GLY A 361 31.07 -2.89 -21.49
CA GLY A 361 32.40 -3.21 -20.99
C GLY A 361 32.52 -4.58 -20.34
N LEU A 362 33.23 -4.65 -19.20
CA LEU A 362 33.59 -5.93 -18.58
C LEU A 362 32.39 -6.64 -17.90
N LEU A 363 31.27 -6.00 -17.72
CA LEU A 363 30.04 -6.65 -17.17
C LEU A 363 29.45 -7.71 -18.12
N LEU A 364 29.93 -7.73 -19.40
CA LEU A 364 29.55 -8.72 -20.40
C LEU A 364 30.33 -10.04 -20.26
N ALA A 365 31.22 -10.16 -19.30
CA ALA A 365 32.07 -11.35 -19.11
C ALA A 365 31.29 -12.66 -19.02
N THR A 366 30.08 -12.63 -18.39
CA THR A 366 29.21 -13.81 -18.32
C THR A 366 28.73 -14.23 -19.72
N ASP A 367 28.31 -13.26 -20.54
CA ASP A 367 27.82 -13.54 -21.90
C ASP A 367 28.94 -14.09 -22.79
N VAL A 368 30.16 -13.61 -22.60
CA VAL A 368 31.36 -14.15 -23.28
C VAL A 368 31.67 -15.59 -22.84
N ALA A 369 31.49 -15.92 -21.56
CA ALA A 369 31.66 -17.29 -21.05
C ALA A 369 30.54 -18.22 -21.57
N ASP A 370 29.30 -17.73 -21.60
CA ASP A 370 28.15 -18.45 -22.13
C ASP A 370 28.32 -18.73 -23.64
N TYR A 371 28.86 -17.77 -24.41
CA TYR A 371 29.20 -17.95 -25.82
C TYR A 371 30.12 -19.15 -26.04
N LEU A 372 31.19 -19.30 -25.25
CA LEU A 372 32.10 -20.44 -25.33
C LEU A 372 31.39 -21.75 -24.94
N THR A 373 30.51 -21.68 -23.93
CA THR A 373 29.79 -22.84 -23.42
C THR A 373 28.77 -23.37 -24.42
N ILE A 374 28.04 -22.50 -25.10
CA ILE A 374 27.08 -22.85 -26.16
C ILE A 374 27.82 -23.54 -27.34
N ARG A 375 29.09 -23.21 -27.57
CA ARG A 375 29.94 -23.85 -28.58
C ARG A 375 30.62 -25.14 -28.10
N GLY A 376 30.23 -25.67 -26.94
CA GLY A 376 30.64 -26.99 -26.42
C GLY A 376 31.77 -26.97 -25.40
N MET A 377 32.25 -25.80 -24.99
CA MET A 377 33.26 -25.71 -23.91
C MET A 377 32.63 -25.95 -22.55
N PRO A 378 33.24 -26.78 -21.66
CA PRO A 378 32.79 -26.87 -20.28
C PRO A 378 32.79 -25.49 -19.60
N PHE A 379 31.69 -25.12 -18.89
CA PHE A 379 31.49 -23.80 -18.30
C PHE A 379 32.67 -23.35 -17.41
N ARG A 380 33.22 -24.23 -16.57
CA ARG A 380 34.34 -23.88 -15.68
C ARG A 380 35.56 -23.43 -16.48
N ARG A 381 35.86 -24.11 -17.62
CA ARG A 381 36.97 -23.74 -18.51
C ARG A 381 36.66 -22.42 -19.23
N ALA A 382 35.45 -22.21 -19.69
CA ALA A 382 35.03 -20.94 -20.29
C ALA A 382 35.22 -19.79 -19.26
N HIS A 383 34.78 -19.98 -18.02
CA HIS A 383 34.95 -19.01 -16.96
C HIS A 383 36.44 -18.71 -16.65
N GLU A 384 37.34 -19.72 -16.64
CA GLU A 384 38.78 -19.52 -16.43
C GLU A 384 39.41 -18.68 -17.58
N ILE A 385 39.06 -18.98 -18.83
CA ILE A 385 39.55 -18.24 -19.99
C ILE A 385 39.08 -16.79 -19.93
N VAL A 386 37.79 -16.58 -19.75
CA VAL A 386 37.21 -15.23 -19.68
C VAL A 386 37.74 -14.47 -18.48
N GLY A 387 37.92 -15.13 -17.33
CA GLY A 387 38.52 -14.52 -16.14
C GLY A 387 39.96 -14.08 -16.37
N ALA A 388 40.74 -14.82 -17.17
CA ALA A 388 42.09 -14.41 -17.62
C ALA A 388 42.04 -13.21 -18.56
N MET A 389 41.09 -13.19 -19.52
CA MET A 389 40.88 -12.04 -20.42
C MET A 389 40.50 -10.78 -19.61
N VAL A 390 39.57 -10.88 -18.67
CA VAL A 390 39.15 -9.77 -17.79
C VAL A 390 40.33 -9.21 -16.99
N ARG A 391 41.17 -10.08 -16.37
CA ARG A 391 42.37 -9.63 -15.66
C ARG A 391 43.30 -8.83 -16.54
N ARG A 392 43.56 -9.32 -17.77
CA ARG A 392 44.41 -8.64 -18.77
C ARG A 392 43.81 -7.27 -19.13
N LEU A 393 42.52 -7.24 -19.48
CA LEU A 393 41.83 -6.01 -19.89
C LEU A 393 41.81 -4.95 -18.78
N ILE A 394 41.62 -5.35 -17.54
CA ILE A 394 41.71 -4.44 -16.38
C ILE A 394 43.12 -3.85 -16.26
N ALA A 395 44.16 -4.67 -16.39
CA ALA A 395 45.54 -4.21 -16.31
C ALA A 395 45.91 -3.24 -17.43
N GLU A 396 45.31 -3.40 -18.62
CA GLU A 396 45.50 -2.56 -19.80
C GLU A 396 44.58 -1.34 -19.85
N GLY A 397 43.60 -1.18 -18.93
CA GLY A 397 42.57 -0.13 -18.96
C GLY A 397 41.64 -0.26 -20.16
N ARG A 398 41.37 -1.48 -20.61
CA ARG A 398 40.57 -1.84 -21.80
C ARG A 398 39.35 -2.67 -21.39
N ASP A 399 38.46 -2.89 -22.33
CA ASP A 399 37.30 -3.77 -22.20
C ASP A 399 37.09 -4.65 -23.47
N PHE A 400 36.05 -5.48 -23.50
CA PHE A 400 35.77 -6.39 -24.60
C PHE A 400 35.53 -5.69 -25.93
N SER A 401 35.03 -4.45 -25.94
CA SER A 401 34.77 -3.68 -27.18
C SER A 401 36.05 -3.27 -27.91
N THR A 402 37.17 -3.24 -27.21
CA THR A 402 38.45 -2.83 -27.72
C THR A 402 39.31 -4.00 -28.28
N LEU A 403 38.81 -5.25 -28.10
CA LEU A 403 39.53 -6.42 -28.57
C LEU A 403 39.44 -6.59 -30.10
N THR A 404 40.59 -6.81 -30.74
CA THR A 404 40.64 -7.23 -32.15
C THR A 404 40.22 -8.69 -32.28
N LEU A 405 39.76 -9.10 -33.47
CA LEU A 405 39.40 -10.50 -33.74
C LEU A 405 40.59 -11.46 -33.50
N LYS A 406 41.79 -10.99 -33.73
CA LYS A 406 43.02 -11.76 -33.47
C LYS A 406 43.16 -12.03 -31.95
N GLU A 407 42.97 -11.03 -31.11
CA GLU A 407 43.05 -11.19 -29.65
C GLU A 407 41.97 -12.11 -29.11
N TRP A 408 40.73 -12.10 -29.67
CA TRP A 408 39.71 -13.07 -29.37
C TRP A 408 40.17 -14.50 -29.66
N LYS A 409 40.70 -14.75 -30.87
CA LYS A 409 41.17 -16.08 -31.28
C LYS A 409 42.41 -16.53 -30.51
N GLU A 410 43.28 -15.61 -30.13
CA GLU A 410 44.43 -15.91 -29.25
C GLU A 410 43.99 -16.37 -27.85
N ALA A 411 42.88 -15.88 -27.35
CA ALA A 411 42.35 -16.31 -26.04
C ALA A 411 41.73 -17.72 -26.11
N SER A 412 41.09 -18.09 -27.23
CA SER A 412 40.54 -19.43 -27.47
C SER A 412 40.14 -19.62 -28.94
N ASP A 413 40.45 -20.78 -29.52
CA ASP A 413 39.99 -21.20 -30.85
C ASP A 413 38.47 -21.38 -30.96
N PHE A 414 37.76 -21.40 -29.82
CA PHE A 414 36.29 -21.44 -29.77
C PHE A 414 35.63 -20.09 -30.10
N PHE A 415 36.41 -18.98 -30.10
CA PHE A 415 35.89 -17.70 -30.53
C PHE A 415 35.87 -17.62 -32.07
N GLY A 416 34.66 -17.51 -32.62
CA GLY A 416 34.43 -17.26 -34.05
C GLY A 416 34.55 -15.78 -34.40
N ASP A 417 34.31 -15.47 -35.67
CA ASP A 417 34.34 -14.11 -36.21
C ASP A 417 33.21 -13.22 -35.61
N ASP A 418 32.17 -13.84 -35.07
CA ASP A 418 31.00 -13.24 -34.42
C ASP A 418 31.17 -12.97 -32.89
N ALA A 419 32.32 -13.36 -32.32
CA ALA A 419 32.58 -13.17 -30.90
C ALA A 419 32.51 -11.70 -30.44
N PRO A 420 33.01 -10.70 -31.19
CA PRO A 420 32.86 -9.29 -30.79
C PRO A 420 31.41 -8.83 -30.71
N GLN A 421 30.52 -9.34 -31.57
CA GLN A 421 29.09 -9.01 -31.56
C GLN A 421 28.41 -9.62 -30.35
N ALA A 422 28.75 -10.85 -29.98
CA ALA A 422 28.21 -11.52 -28.80
C ALA A 422 28.53 -10.79 -27.46
N ALA A 423 29.62 -9.98 -27.47
CA ALA A 423 30.05 -9.17 -26.33
C ALA A 423 29.47 -7.74 -26.38
N THR A 424 28.19 -7.60 -26.69
CA THR A 424 27.47 -6.32 -26.65
C THR A 424 26.32 -6.39 -25.68
N ALA A 425 25.93 -5.25 -25.08
CA ALA A 425 24.81 -5.19 -24.14
C ALA A 425 23.48 -5.59 -24.81
N LEU A 426 23.30 -5.25 -26.07
CA LEU A 426 22.10 -5.59 -26.85
C LEU A 426 21.99 -7.11 -27.02
N GLU A 427 23.04 -7.77 -27.51
CA GLU A 427 23.03 -9.23 -27.67
C GLU A 427 22.91 -9.95 -26.33
N SER A 428 23.47 -9.40 -25.26
CA SER A 428 23.28 -9.94 -23.89
C SER A 428 21.81 -10.05 -23.52
N VAL A 429 20.98 -9.01 -23.70
CA VAL A 429 19.56 -9.05 -23.37
C VAL A 429 18.76 -9.95 -24.31
N TYR A 430 19.06 -9.95 -25.61
CA TYR A 430 18.41 -10.81 -26.60
C TYR A 430 18.76 -12.31 -26.46
N ALA A 431 19.91 -12.62 -25.88
CA ALA A 431 20.32 -14.00 -25.63
C ALA A 431 19.55 -14.69 -24.48
N LYS A 432 18.88 -13.94 -23.61
CA LYS A 432 18.14 -14.52 -22.49
C LYS A 432 16.90 -15.27 -22.99
N ARG A 433 16.59 -16.45 -22.39
CA ARG A 433 15.56 -17.37 -22.89
C ARG A 433 14.43 -17.67 -21.91
N THR A 434 14.60 -17.31 -20.64
CA THR A 434 13.60 -17.61 -19.62
C THR A 434 12.46 -16.58 -19.63
N PRO A 435 11.21 -16.96 -19.35
CA PRO A 435 10.04 -16.05 -19.39
C PRO A 435 10.16 -14.84 -18.46
N GLN A 436 10.91 -14.96 -17.36
CA GLN A 436 11.14 -13.89 -16.39
C GLN A 436 12.38 -13.07 -16.67
N SER A 437 13.01 -13.25 -17.84
CA SER A 437 14.26 -12.57 -18.18
C SER A 437 14.03 -11.16 -18.71
N THR A 438 15.15 -10.45 -18.91
CA THR A 438 15.16 -9.13 -19.53
C THR A 438 15.05 -9.18 -21.07
N ASN A 439 14.84 -10.35 -21.69
CA ASN A 439 14.60 -10.44 -23.13
C ASN A 439 13.39 -9.57 -23.53
N PRO A 440 13.46 -8.81 -24.65
CA PRO A 440 12.38 -7.91 -25.05
C PRO A 440 11.00 -8.58 -25.14
N ASP A 441 10.90 -9.79 -25.68
CA ASP A 441 9.62 -10.51 -25.77
C ASP A 441 9.04 -10.84 -24.39
N ALA A 442 9.90 -11.23 -23.43
CA ALA A 442 9.51 -11.50 -22.05
C ALA A 442 9.06 -10.22 -21.32
N VAL A 443 9.77 -9.12 -21.54
CA VAL A 443 9.44 -7.80 -20.97
C VAL A 443 8.12 -7.27 -21.54
N HIS A 444 7.92 -7.38 -22.86
CA HIS A 444 6.64 -7.02 -23.49
C HIS A 444 5.48 -7.88 -22.99
N ALA A 445 5.70 -9.18 -22.75
CA ALA A 445 4.68 -10.04 -22.17
C ALA A 445 4.34 -9.61 -20.74
N SER A 446 5.34 -9.29 -19.92
CA SER A 446 5.15 -8.79 -18.55
C SER A 446 4.43 -7.42 -18.51
N LEU A 447 4.74 -6.52 -19.45
CA LEU A 447 4.05 -5.24 -19.57
C LEU A 447 2.58 -5.43 -19.94
N ARG A 448 2.27 -6.32 -20.91
CA ARG A 448 0.88 -6.66 -21.25
C ARG A 448 0.14 -7.24 -20.04
N GLU A 449 0.72 -8.20 -19.32
CA GLU A 449 0.10 -8.77 -18.12
C GLU A 449 -0.20 -7.69 -17.07
N CYS A 450 0.73 -6.75 -16.87
CA CYS A 450 0.53 -5.62 -15.97
C CYS A 450 -0.66 -4.73 -16.41
N ARG A 451 -0.76 -4.40 -17.69
CA ARG A 451 -1.87 -3.62 -18.26
C ARG A 451 -3.21 -4.35 -18.16
N ASP A 452 -3.26 -5.62 -18.52
CA ASP A 452 -4.47 -6.44 -18.44
C ASP A 452 -4.98 -6.51 -16.98
N TRP A 453 -4.07 -6.65 -16.02
CA TRP A 453 -4.43 -6.61 -14.61
C TRP A 453 -4.98 -5.24 -14.19
N LEU A 454 -4.35 -4.13 -14.58
CA LEU A 454 -4.84 -2.77 -14.30
C LEU A 454 -6.23 -2.55 -14.91
N ASP A 455 -6.45 -3.02 -16.14
CA ASP A 455 -7.75 -2.92 -16.82
C ASP A 455 -8.82 -3.72 -16.11
N SER A 456 -8.47 -4.88 -15.54
CA SER A 456 -9.38 -5.73 -14.76
C SER A 456 -9.90 -5.06 -13.48
N LEU A 457 -9.19 -4.06 -12.95
CA LEU A 457 -9.61 -3.29 -11.79
C LEU A 457 -10.71 -2.26 -12.13
N ASN A 458 -10.91 -1.95 -13.42
CA ASN A 458 -11.92 -0.99 -13.84
C ASN A 458 -13.31 -1.65 -13.96
N PRO A 459 -14.35 -1.17 -13.23
CA PRO A 459 -15.69 -1.75 -13.29
C PRO A 459 -16.33 -1.76 -14.68
N LYS A 460 -15.86 -0.87 -15.58
CA LYS A 460 -16.37 -0.76 -16.96
C LYS A 460 -15.89 -1.89 -17.89
N SER A 461 -14.81 -2.57 -17.56
CA SER A 461 -14.29 -3.71 -18.34
C SER A 461 -15.07 -5.00 -18.11
N GLN A 462 -15.91 -5.06 -17.06
CA GLN A 462 -16.72 -6.23 -16.70
C GLN A 462 -18.09 -6.31 -17.41
N ILE A 463 -18.40 -5.39 -18.34
CA ILE A 463 -19.58 -5.51 -19.19
C ILE A 463 -19.21 -6.47 -20.34
N PRO A 464 -19.72 -7.71 -20.35
CA PRO A 464 -19.48 -8.60 -21.50
C PRO A 464 -20.03 -7.91 -22.76
N ASN A 465 -19.22 -7.85 -23.79
CA ASN A 465 -19.60 -7.34 -25.09
C ASN A 465 -20.76 -8.22 -25.63
N ARG A 466 -22.00 -7.85 -25.29
CA ARG A 466 -23.23 -8.46 -25.87
C ARG A 466 -23.42 -7.96 -27.30
N LYS A 467 -22.47 -8.33 -28.18
CA LYS A 467 -22.65 -8.22 -29.63
C LYS A 467 -21.96 -9.42 -30.28
N SER A 468 -22.61 -10.56 -30.24
CA SER A 468 -22.55 -11.63 -31.27
C SER A 468 -23.45 -12.77 -30.82
N GLN A 469 -24.73 -12.65 -31.05
CA GLN A 469 -25.66 -13.70 -31.43
C GLN A 469 -26.71 -13.12 -32.35
#